data_18a0fe7847fa92e486c5849355d8e16f
#
_entry.id   18a0fe7847fa92e486c5849355d8e16f
#
_cell.length_a   1.000
_cell.length_b   1.000
_cell.length_c   1.000
_cell.angle_alpha   90.00
_cell.angle_beta   90.00
_cell.angle_gamma   90.00
#
_symmetry.space_group_name_H-M   'P 1'
#
loop_
_entity.id
_entity.type
_entity.pdbx_description
1 polymer ?
#
loop_
_entity_poly.entity_id
_entity_poly.type
_entity_poly.pdbx_seq_one_letter_code
_entity_poly.pdbx_strand_id
1 'polypeptide(L)'
;MKKLGYIIGVVGALVLMISVGCVEKFEADISGLVTEGLVVEGDIISDSTVVFTLSKTLPLNMTDENEDLFDDYMNVDADLTVKGSDGSSWPGFWWGRGRYRVEIGTLKPDGTYHLEILYNGDTYLSEPQQPLACRGIKELTFRQPDLSGPVSVHLTSQPSDSGDSEYYLWYFEEDWEVRAHFQTTYLYD
;
A
#
# COMPACT_ATOMS: atom_id res chain seq x y z
N MET A 1 -40.95 -19.69 51.64
CA MET A 1 -40.04 -18.55 51.41
C MET A 1 -38.56 -18.93 51.49
N LYS A 2 -38.09 -19.78 52.44
CA LYS A 2 -36.66 -20.13 52.54
C LYS A 2 -36.09 -20.88 51.32
N LYS A 3 -36.87 -21.76 50.66
CA LYS A 3 -36.41 -22.50 49.47
C LYS A 3 -36.21 -21.61 48.25
N LEU A 4 -36.99 -20.55 48.06
CA LEU A 4 -36.88 -19.60 46.95
C LEU A 4 -35.59 -18.76 47.06
N GLY A 5 -35.22 -18.34 48.28
CA GLY A 5 -33.98 -17.60 48.52
C GLY A 5 -32.73 -18.45 48.23
N TYR A 6 -32.80 -19.72 48.55
CA TYR A 6 -31.69 -20.65 48.24
C TYR A 6 -31.49 -20.86 46.74
N ILE A 7 -32.58 -21.01 45.96
CA ILE A 7 -32.54 -21.15 44.52
C ILE A 7 -31.97 -19.89 43.88
N ILE A 8 -32.40 -18.71 44.29
CA ILE A 8 -31.87 -17.43 43.77
C ILE A 8 -30.39 -17.27 44.07
N GLY A 9 -29.94 -17.68 45.24
CA GLY A 9 -28.51 -17.65 45.62
C GLY A 9 -27.65 -18.59 44.76
N VAL A 10 -28.12 -19.80 44.49
CA VAL A 10 -27.41 -20.79 43.67
C VAL A 10 -27.34 -20.33 42.20
N VAL A 11 -28.42 -19.79 41.65
CA VAL A 11 -28.46 -19.25 40.30
C VAL A 11 -27.55 -18.03 40.16
N GLY A 12 -27.53 -17.12 41.16
CA GLY A 12 -26.62 -15.97 41.18
C GLY A 12 -25.15 -16.38 41.23
N ALA A 13 -24.80 -17.39 42.03
CA ALA A 13 -23.44 -17.92 42.09
C ALA A 13 -23.02 -18.61 40.76
N LEU A 14 -23.95 -19.32 40.10
CA LEU A 14 -23.70 -19.96 38.83
C LEU A 14 -23.46 -18.92 37.69
N VAL A 15 -24.22 -17.83 37.68
CA VAL A 15 -24.04 -16.73 36.72
C VAL A 15 -22.69 -16.01 36.92
N LEU A 16 -22.29 -15.83 38.18
CA LEU A 16 -20.99 -15.23 38.49
C LEU A 16 -19.81 -16.10 38.03
N MET A 17 -19.93 -17.42 38.08
CA MET A 17 -18.88 -18.34 37.60
C MET A 17 -18.73 -18.32 36.09
N ILE A 18 -19.76 -18.01 35.31
CA ILE A 18 -19.71 -17.94 33.85
C ILE A 18 -19.08 -16.62 33.37
N SER A 19 -19.03 -15.58 34.21
CA SER A 19 -18.51 -14.26 33.85
C SER A 19 -16.99 -14.14 33.89
N VAL A 20 -16.27 -15.14 34.39
CA VAL A 20 -14.80 -15.16 34.38
C VAL A 20 -14.32 -15.77 33.07
N GLY A 21 -14.50 -15.03 31.97
CA GLY A 21 -13.82 -15.32 30.73
C GLY A 21 -12.32 -14.98 30.90
N CYS A 22 -11.47 -15.96 31.05
CA CYS A 22 -10.03 -15.75 30.90
C CYS A 22 -9.76 -15.36 29.44
N VAL A 23 -9.48 -14.09 29.21
CA VAL A 23 -8.81 -13.68 27.99
C VAL A 23 -7.33 -14.02 28.19
N GLU A 24 -6.91 -15.17 27.71
CA GLU A 24 -5.49 -15.48 27.63
C GLU A 24 -4.88 -14.62 26.52
N LYS A 25 -3.83 -13.88 26.85
CA LYS A 25 -3.04 -13.17 25.85
C LYS A 25 -2.38 -14.23 24.96
N PHE A 26 -2.81 -14.29 23.70
CA PHE A 26 -2.18 -15.15 22.72
C PHE A 26 -0.79 -14.56 22.40
N GLU A 27 0.26 -15.20 22.86
CA GLU A 27 1.63 -14.92 22.44
C GLU A 27 2.01 -16.00 21.43
N ALA A 28 2.01 -15.60 20.14
CA ALA A 28 2.53 -16.48 19.10
C ALA A 28 4.03 -16.68 19.33
N ASP A 29 4.47 -17.92 19.46
CA ASP A 29 5.90 -18.25 19.48
C ASP A 29 6.43 -18.13 18.04
N ILE A 30 6.99 -16.96 17.73
CA ILE A 30 7.60 -16.64 16.43
C ILE A 30 9.13 -16.79 16.47
N SER A 31 9.71 -17.29 17.56
CA SER A 31 11.17 -17.38 17.77
C SER A 31 11.92 -18.23 16.74
N GLY A 32 11.20 -19.02 15.93
CA GLY A 32 11.77 -19.80 14.82
C GLY A 32 11.39 -19.32 13.42
N LEU A 33 10.59 -18.25 13.30
CA LEU A 33 10.01 -17.80 12.04
C LEU A 33 10.55 -16.44 11.54
N VAL A 34 11.48 -15.82 12.26
CA VAL A 34 12.10 -14.56 11.81
C VAL A 34 13.14 -14.88 10.73
N THR A 35 12.66 -15.22 9.55
CA THR A 35 13.45 -15.06 8.34
C THR A 35 13.35 -13.58 7.99
N GLU A 36 14.46 -12.87 8.02
CA GLU A 36 14.51 -11.50 7.48
C GLU A 36 14.11 -11.57 6.00
N GLY A 37 12.83 -11.30 5.74
CA GLY A 37 12.28 -11.27 4.39
C GLY A 37 12.41 -9.89 3.78
N LEU A 38 12.65 -9.84 2.48
CA LEU A 38 12.53 -8.61 1.71
C LEU A 38 11.06 -8.43 1.29
N VAL A 39 10.47 -7.29 1.62
CA VAL A 39 9.15 -6.86 1.17
C VAL A 39 9.34 -5.93 -0.02
N VAL A 40 8.65 -6.21 -1.11
CA VAL A 40 8.74 -5.46 -2.36
C VAL A 40 7.35 -4.97 -2.76
N GLU A 41 7.23 -3.68 -3.00
CA GLU A 41 6.00 -3.05 -3.45
C GLU A 41 6.29 -2.19 -4.68
N GLY A 42 5.47 -2.30 -5.72
CA GLY A 42 5.57 -1.49 -6.93
C GLY A 42 4.93 -2.19 -8.13
N ASP A 43 4.76 -1.42 -9.21
CA ASP A 43 4.14 -1.86 -10.45
C ASP A 43 5.08 -1.61 -11.63
N ILE A 44 5.01 -2.46 -12.67
CA ILE A 44 5.71 -2.26 -13.94
C ILE A 44 4.70 -1.66 -14.94
N ILE A 45 4.86 -0.36 -15.24
CA ILE A 45 3.92 0.38 -16.09
C ILE A 45 4.66 0.90 -17.33
N SER A 46 4.09 0.64 -18.52
CA SER A 46 4.65 1.09 -19.80
C SER A 46 4.74 2.62 -19.88
N ASP A 47 5.85 3.09 -20.45
CA ASP A 47 6.10 4.51 -20.73
C ASP A 47 5.93 5.42 -19.51
N SER A 48 6.36 4.92 -18.35
CA SER A 48 6.14 5.59 -17.06
C SER A 48 7.38 5.57 -16.19
N THR A 49 7.44 6.55 -15.30
CA THR A 49 8.35 6.52 -14.16
C THR A 49 7.63 5.91 -12.97
N VAL A 50 8.12 4.78 -12.51
CA VAL A 50 7.55 4.04 -11.39
C VAL A 50 8.46 4.09 -10.17
N VAL A 51 7.90 3.83 -8.99
CA VAL A 51 8.66 3.74 -7.75
C VAL A 51 8.43 2.37 -7.14
N PHE A 52 9.51 1.62 -6.94
CA PHE A 52 9.52 0.41 -6.13
C PHE A 52 9.95 0.77 -4.71
N THR A 53 9.25 0.22 -3.73
CA THR A 53 9.62 0.34 -2.32
C THR A 53 10.09 -1.00 -1.81
N LEU A 54 11.28 -1.01 -1.24
CA LEU A 54 11.88 -2.18 -0.58
C LEU A 54 11.92 -1.93 0.91
N SER A 55 11.49 -2.91 1.68
CA SER A 55 11.62 -2.90 3.14
C SER A 55 11.92 -4.30 3.66
N LYS A 56 12.41 -4.39 4.89
CA LYS A 56 12.52 -5.66 5.60
C LYS A 56 11.20 -6.00 6.28
N THR A 57 10.97 -7.28 6.56
CA THR A 57 9.84 -7.70 7.40
C THR A 57 9.96 -7.12 8.80
N LEU A 58 8.87 -6.53 9.29
CA LEU A 58 8.82 -5.94 10.64
C LEU A 58 8.36 -6.98 11.66
N PRO A 59 8.99 -7.05 12.85
CA PRO A 59 8.47 -7.85 13.96
C PRO A 59 7.11 -7.33 14.43
N LEU A 60 6.16 -8.24 14.70
CA LEU A 60 4.80 -7.88 15.15
C LEU A 60 4.75 -7.15 16.52
N ASN A 61 5.82 -7.19 17.28
CA ASN A 61 5.95 -6.56 18.60
C ASN A 61 6.65 -5.19 18.55
N MET A 62 6.86 -4.61 17.37
CA MET A 62 7.33 -3.22 17.28
C MET A 62 6.28 -2.28 17.84
N THR A 63 6.72 -1.41 18.75
CA THR A 63 5.92 -0.33 19.30
C THR A 63 6.40 1.01 18.76
N ASP A 64 5.55 2.03 18.80
CA ASP A 64 5.85 3.39 18.31
C ASP A 64 7.08 4.04 18.99
N GLU A 65 7.56 3.47 20.10
CA GLU A 65 8.75 3.93 20.81
C GLU A 65 10.07 3.63 20.08
N ASN A 66 10.03 2.90 18.96
CA ASN A 66 11.20 2.45 18.20
C ASN A 66 11.28 3.09 16.79
N GLU A 67 11.03 4.41 16.68
CA GLU A 67 11.10 5.11 15.38
C GLU A 67 12.46 4.93 14.68
N ASP A 68 13.57 4.92 15.42
CA ASP A 68 14.91 4.71 14.87
C ASP A 68 15.05 3.32 14.21
N LEU A 69 14.43 2.30 14.81
CA LEU A 69 14.42 0.94 14.24
C LEU A 69 13.57 0.87 12.97
N PHE A 70 12.48 1.63 12.89
CA PHE A 70 11.63 1.66 11.71
C PHE A 70 12.41 2.15 10.48
N ASP A 71 13.23 3.17 10.62
CA ASP A 71 14.08 3.66 9.53
C ASP A 71 15.08 2.59 9.04
N ASP A 72 15.63 1.77 9.93
CA ASP A 72 16.53 0.66 9.55
C ASP A 72 15.82 -0.42 8.73
N TYR A 73 14.52 -0.68 8.98
CA TYR A 73 13.72 -1.62 8.19
C TYR A 73 13.33 -1.05 6.83
N MET A 74 13.14 0.26 6.74
CA MET A 74 12.79 0.95 5.50
C MET A 74 14.00 1.32 4.65
N ASN A 75 15.22 1.25 5.18
CA ASN A 75 16.44 1.66 4.48
C ASN A 75 17.16 0.46 3.88
N VAL A 76 16.56 -0.15 2.86
CA VAL A 76 17.12 -1.27 2.11
C VAL A 76 17.92 -0.73 0.93
N ASP A 77 19.24 -0.98 0.94
CA ASP A 77 20.15 -0.65 -0.17
C ASP A 77 20.38 -1.90 -1.02
N ALA A 78 19.94 -1.87 -2.27
CA ALA A 78 19.97 -2.99 -3.20
C ALA A 78 20.19 -2.53 -4.65
N ASP A 79 20.65 -3.41 -5.51
CA ASP A 79 20.62 -3.19 -6.96
C ASP A 79 19.28 -3.73 -7.49
N LEU A 80 18.46 -2.84 -8.05
CA LEU A 80 17.14 -3.17 -8.57
C LEU A 80 17.10 -2.91 -10.08
N THR A 81 16.55 -3.85 -10.84
CA THR A 81 16.43 -3.73 -12.31
C THR A 81 15.16 -4.41 -12.80
N VAL A 82 14.39 -3.74 -13.63
CA VAL A 82 13.30 -4.37 -14.41
C VAL A 82 13.86 -4.90 -15.71
N LYS A 83 13.60 -6.18 -16.02
CA LYS A 83 14.11 -6.86 -17.22
C LYS A 83 12.98 -7.42 -18.08
N GLY A 84 13.12 -7.28 -19.39
CA GLY A 84 12.19 -7.83 -20.37
C GLY A 84 12.75 -9.03 -21.12
N SER A 85 11.87 -9.93 -21.55
CA SER A 85 12.20 -11.09 -22.39
C SER A 85 12.77 -10.70 -23.76
N ASP A 86 12.56 -9.46 -24.17
CA ASP A 86 13.08 -8.90 -25.42
C ASP A 86 14.50 -8.30 -25.27
N GLY A 87 15.11 -8.45 -24.10
CA GLY A 87 16.43 -7.92 -23.77
C GLY A 87 16.41 -6.48 -23.25
N SER A 88 15.24 -5.88 -23.07
CA SER A 88 15.12 -4.57 -22.43
C SER A 88 15.51 -4.65 -20.95
N SER A 89 16.08 -3.57 -20.43
CA SER A 89 16.56 -3.50 -19.04
C SER A 89 16.52 -2.06 -18.56
N TRP A 90 15.86 -1.84 -17.43
CA TRP A 90 15.70 -0.53 -16.80
C TRP A 90 16.18 -0.59 -15.36
N PRO A 91 17.33 0.03 -15.04
CA PRO A 91 17.87 0.06 -13.68
C PRO A 91 17.06 1.00 -12.79
N GLY A 92 16.98 0.65 -11.51
CA GLY A 92 16.42 1.50 -10.48
C GLY A 92 17.46 2.45 -9.91
N PHE A 93 17.04 3.69 -9.68
CA PHE A 93 17.86 4.72 -9.05
C PHE A 93 17.36 4.95 -7.63
N TRP A 94 18.25 4.80 -6.66
CA TRP A 94 17.90 4.99 -5.25
C TRP A 94 17.39 6.40 -4.94
N TRP A 95 16.23 6.48 -4.31
CA TRP A 95 15.54 7.74 -4.02
C TRP A 95 15.32 7.99 -2.52
N GLY A 96 15.94 7.17 -1.68
CA GLY A 96 15.86 7.27 -0.22
C GLY A 96 14.79 6.39 0.41
N ARG A 97 15.10 5.91 1.63
CA ARG A 97 14.19 5.09 2.45
C ARG A 97 13.65 3.86 1.70
N GLY A 98 14.55 3.09 1.08
CA GLY A 98 14.20 1.88 0.32
C GLY A 98 13.42 2.12 -0.96
N ARG A 99 13.25 3.37 -1.41
CA ARG A 99 12.56 3.68 -2.66
C ARG A 99 13.51 3.74 -3.82
N TYR A 100 13.10 3.13 -4.94
CA TYR A 100 13.84 3.07 -6.19
C TYR A 100 12.97 3.59 -7.32
N ARG A 101 13.44 4.62 -7.99
CA ARG A 101 12.79 5.17 -9.17
C ARG A 101 13.31 4.45 -10.40
N VAL A 102 12.39 3.94 -11.23
CA VAL A 102 12.69 3.26 -12.50
C VAL A 102 11.99 3.96 -13.64
N GLU A 103 12.71 4.28 -14.69
CA GLU A 103 12.15 4.86 -15.91
C GLU A 103 11.89 3.74 -16.90
N ILE A 104 10.64 3.26 -16.94
CA ILE A 104 10.22 2.16 -17.81
C ILE A 104 9.92 2.72 -19.21
N GLY A 105 10.51 2.12 -20.23
CA GLY A 105 10.17 2.40 -21.62
C GLY A 105 8.90 1.67 -22.08
N THR A 106 8.67 1.68 -23.39
CA THR A 106 7.51 1.01 -23.99
C THR A 106 7.60 -0.50 -23.82
N LEU A 107 6.58 -1.08 -23.17
CA LEU A 107 6.44 -2.52 -23.02
C LEU A 107 5.76 -3.11 -24.28
N LYS A 108 6.26 -4.26 -24.75
CA LYS A 108 5.62 -5.00 -25.85
C LYS A 108 4.48 -5.85 -25.32
N PRO A 109 3.30 -5.86 -25.94
CA PRO A 109 2.15 -6.63 -25.47
C PRO A 109 2.38 -8.14 -25.37
N ASP A 110 3.29 -8.68 -26.20
CA ASP A 110 3.67 -10.09 -26.23
C ASP A 110 4.94 -10.41 -25.43
N GLY A 111 5.59 -9.38 -24.86
CA GLY A 111 6.75 -9.52 -23.98
C GLY A 111 6.35 -9.91 -22.56
N THR A 112 7.31 -10.47 -21.83
CA THR A 112 7.19 -10.69 -20.38
C THR A 112 8.25 -9.90 -19.65
N TYR A 113 7.91 -9.38 -18.48
CA TYR A 113 8.76 -8.51 -17.69
C TYR A 113 8.80 -8.99 -16.26
N HIS A 114 9.95 -8.86 -15.62
CA HIS A 114 10.15 -9.23 -14.22
C HIS A 114 11.07 -8.24 -13.52
N LEU A 115 10.99 -8.22 -12.21
CA LEU A 115 11.87 -7.47 -11.35
C LEU A 115 13.00 -8.37 -10.86
N GLU A 116 14.23 -7.88 -10.96
CA GLU A 116 15.42 -8.50 -10.39
C GLU A 116 15.99 -7.58 -9.31
N ILE A 117 16.27 -8.12 -8.14
CA ILE A 117 16.85 -7.39 -7.01
C ILE A 117 18.05 -8.18 -6.49
N LEU A 118 19.21 -7.54 -6.44
CA LEU A 118 20.39 -8.07 -5.76
C LEU A 118 20.50 -7.38 -4.40
N TYR A 119 20.32 -8.16 -3.33
CA TYR A 119 20.36 -7.69 -1.96
C TYR A 119 21.14 -8.65 -1.07
N ASN A 120 22.12 -8.14 -0.31
CA ASN A 120 23.00 -8.92 0.58
C ASN A 120 23.69 -10.13 -0.08
N GLY A 121 23.93 -10.06 -1.39
CA GLY A 121 24.55 -11.13 -2.17
C GLY A 121 23.57 -12.18 -2.71
N ASP A 122 22.29 -12.09 -2.34
CA ASP A 122 21.22 -12.93 -2.88
C ASP A 122 20.49 -12.22 -4.02
N THR A 123 20.04 -13.00 -5.00
CA THR A 123 19.26 -12.50 -6.11
C THR A 123 17.80 -12.92 -5.96
N TYR A 124 16.90 -11.93 -5.90
CA TYR A 124 15.46 -12.10 -5.87
C TYR A 124 14.88 -11.81 -7.24
N LEU A 125 14.00 -12.68 -7.72
CA LEU A 125 13.33 -12.55 -9.01
C LEU A 125 11.83 -12.61 -8.81
N SER A 126 11.09 -11.66 -9.39
CA SER A 126 9.65 -11.81 -9.49
C SER A 126 9.29 -12.82 -10.57
N GLU A 127 8.07 -13.36 -10.51
CA GLU A 127 7.53 -14.10 -11.64
C GLU A 127 7.41 -13.17 -12.87
N PRO A 128 7.75 -13.64 -14.08
CA PRO A 128 7.55 -12.87 -15.30
C PRO A 128 6.05 -12.62 -15.55
N GLN A 129 5.69 -11.36 -15.77
CA GLN A 129 4.32 -10.95 -16.07
C GLN A 129 4.23 -10.37 -17.48
N GLN A 130 3.14 -10.67 -18.17
CA GLN A 130 2.82 -10.05 -19.45
C GLN A 130 2.03 -8.76 -19.18
N PRO A 131 2.31 -7.66 -19.93
CA PRO A 131 1.57 -6.44 -19.79
C PRO A 131 0.06 -6.66 -20.05
N LEU A 132 -0.77 -6.15 -19.14
CA LEU A 132 -2.21 -6.11 -19.35
C LEU A 132 -2.56 -4.88 -20.20
N ALA A 133 -3.31 -5.10 -21.28
CA ALA A 133 -3.86 -4.00 -22.06
C ALA A 133 -4.91 -3.28 -21.20
N CYS A 134 -4.70 -1.98 -20.98
CA CYS A 134 -5.70 -1.12 -20.35
C CYS A 134 -6.30 -0.22 -21.41
N ARG A 135 -7.61 -0.25 -21.56
CA ARG A 135 -8.31 0.66 -22.44
C ARG A 135 -8.37 2.04 -21.83
N GLY A 136 -8.09 3.05 -22.64
CA GLY A 136 -8.04 4.43 -22.20
C GLY A 136 -9.39 4.96 -21.71
N ILE A 137 -9.35 6.18 -21.18
CA ILE A 137 -10.52 6.95 -20.82
C ILE A 137 -11.23 7.37 -22.12
N LYS A 138 -12.52 7.05 -22.22
CA LYS A 138 -13.37 7.51 -23.34
C LYS A 138 -13.78 8.96 -23.13
N GLU A 139 -14.14 9.30 -21.89
CA GLU A 139 -14.63 10.62 -21.54
C GLU A 139 -14.29 10.92 -20.08
N LEU A 140 -13.80 12.14 -19.85
CA LEU A 140 -13.57 12.70 -18.52
C LEU A 140 -14.29 14.04 -18.46
N THR A 141 -15.28 14.17 -17.58
CA THR A 141 -16.05 15.39 -17.40
C THR A 141 -16.13 15.75 -15.92
N PHE A 142 -16.39 17.02 -15.64
CA PHE A 142 -16.70 17.46 -14.30
C PHE A 142 -17.99 18.27 -14.28
N ARG A 143 -18.65 18.25 -13.15
CA ARG A 143 -19.85 19.04 -12.89
C ARG A 143 -19.74 19.71 -11.55
N GLN A 144 -19.94 21.02 -11.54
CA GLN A 144 -20.07 21.83 -10.34
C GLN A 144 -21.37 22.65 -10.47
N PRO A 145 -22.40 22.36 -9.69
CA PRO A 145 -23.72 23.04 -9.80
C PRO A 145 -23.65 24.54 -9.49
N ASP A 146 -22.79 24.92 -8.55
CA ASP A 146 -22.51 26.30 -8.18
C ASP A 146 -21.06 26.42 -7.66
N LEU A 147 -20.55 27.66 -7.56
CA LEU A 147 -19.15 27.91 -7.17
C LEU A 147 -18.79 27.51 -5.75
N SER A 148 -19.77 27.26 -4.90
CA SER A 148 -19.61 26.79 -3.50
C SER A 148 -19.98 25.32 -3.32
N GLY A 149 -20.51 24.69 -4.36
CA GLY A 149 -20.95 23.31 -4.33
C GLY A 149 -19.81 22.31 -4.59
N PRO A 150 -20.05 21.04 -4.30
CA PRO A 150 -19.06 19.99 -4.55
C PRO A 150 -18.81 19.83 -6.06
N VAL A 151 -17.56 19.55 -6.40
CA VAL A 151 -17.17 19.14 -7.76
C VAL A 151 -17.35 17.63 -7.88
N SER A 152 -18.12 17.19 -8.88
CA SER A 152 -18.27 15.79 -9.23
C SER A 152 -17.49 15.50 -10.50
N VAL A 153 -16.56 14.57 -10.43
CA VAL A 153 -15.78 14.11 -11.59
C VAL A 153 -16.44 12.84 -12.13
N HIS A 154 -16.72 12.82 -13.41
CA HIS A 154 -17.31 11.66 -14.10
C HIS A 154 -16.32 11.15 -15.13
N LEU A 155 -16.08 9.85 -15.05
CA LEU A 155 -15.17 9.15 -15.92
C LEU A 155 -15.93 8.01 -16.62
N THR A 156 -15.73 7.89 -17.92
CA THR A 156 -16.23 6.77 -18.71
C THR A 156 -15.03 6.07 -19.34
N SER A 157 -14.84 4.78 -19.02
CA SER A 157 -13.86 3.93 -19.68
C SER A 157 -14.39 3.43 -21.02
N GLN A 158 -13.47 3.06 -21.92
CA GLN A 158 -13.86 2.33 -23.12
C GLN A 158 -14.26 0.91 -22.72
N PRO A 159 -15.25 0.27 -23.41
CA PRO A 159 -15.58 -1.12 -23.14
C PRO A 159 -14.36 -2.01 -23.42
N SER A 160 -14.13 -2.98 -22.54
CA SER A 160 -13.08 -3.98 -22.73
C SER A 160 -13.53 -5.04 -23.72
N ASP A 161 -12.61 -5.52 -24.56
CA ASP A 161 -12.78 -6.76 -25.32
C ASP A 161 -12.36 -7.96 -24.44
N SER A 162 -12.71 -9.16 -24.84
CA SER A 162 -12.31 -10.38 -24.13
C SER A 162 -10.77 -10.49 -24.10
N GLY A 163 -10.17 -10.42 -22.89
CA GLY A 163 -8.73 -10.50 -22.68
C GLY A 163 -8.09 -9.20 -22.18
N ASP A 164 -8.84 -8.09 -22.13
CA ASP A 164 -8.38 -6.85 -21.49
C ASP A 164 -8.64 -6.91 -19.97
N SER A 165 -7.98 -6.00 -19.23
CA SER A 165 -8.24 -5.84 -17.80
C SER A 165 -9.67 -5.39 -17.55
N GLU A 166 -10.37 -6.07 -16.63
CA GLU A 166 -11.72 -5.70 -16.16
C GLU A 166 -11.68 -4.77 -14.95
N TYR A 167 -10.50 -4.55 -14.36
CA TYR A 167 -10.31 -3.76 -13.15
C TYR A 167 -9.46 -2.56 -13.45
N TYR A 168 -9.86 -1.40 -12.89
CA TYR A 168 -9.15 -0.13 -13.03
C TYR A 168 -8.87 0.43 -11.64
N LEU A 169 -7.65 0.89 -11.44
CA LEU A 169 -7.25 1.65 -10.27
C LEU A 169 -7.09 3.11 -10.68
N TRP A 170 -7.77 4.00 -9.98
CA TRP A 170 -7.76 5.42 -10.25
C TRP A 170 -7.05 6.16 -9.15
N TYR A 171 -6.12 7.02 -9.52
CA TYR A 171 -5.48 7.97 -8.64
C TYR A 171 -5.97 9.37 -9.00
N PHE A 172 -6.18 10.20 -7.99
CA PHE A 172 -6.44 11.62 -8.17
C PHE A 172 -5.60 12.42 -7.19
N GLU A 173 -5.19 13.60 -7.59
CA GLU A 173 -4.49 14.58 -6.79
C GLU A 173 -5.33 15.85 -6.75
N GLU A 174 -5.39 16.49 -5.60
CA GLU A 174 -6.23 17.63 -5.37
C GLU A 174 -5.42 18.71 -4.67
N ASP A 175 -5.25 19.85 -5.35
CA ASP A 175 -4.56 21.02 -4.83
C ASP A 175 -5.57 22.07 -4.36
N TRP A 176 -5.39 22.59 -3.15
CA TRP A 176 -6.27 23.60 -2.56
C TRP A 176 -5.53 24.90 -2.37
N GLU A 177 -6.10 26.00 -2.88
CA GLU A 177 -5.66 27.34 -2.58
C GLU A 177 -6.71 28.06 -1.72
N VAL A 178 -6.35 28.44 -0.51
CA VAL A 178 -7.20 29.24 0.37
C VAL A 178 -6.69 30.67 0.39
N ARG A 179 -7.50 31.60 -0.10
CA ARG A 179 -7.19 33.03 -0.07
C ARG A 179 -8.03 33.73 0.97
N ALA A 180 -7.38 34.46 1.89
CA ALA A 180 -8.08 35.34 2.81
C ALA A 180 -8.68 36.54 2.07
N HIS A 181 -9.92 36.87 2.36
CA HIS A 181 -10.59 38.04 1.81
C HIS A 181 -10.06 39.38 2.34
N PHE A 182 -9.34 39.33 3.45
CA PHE A 182 -8.79 40.52 4.10
C PHE A 182 -7.27 40.50 4.08
N GLN A 183 -6.67 41.56 3.53
CA GLN A 183 -5.25 41.84 3.70
C GLN A 183 -5.08 42.57 5.03
N THR A 184 -4.12 42.11 5.86
CA THR A 184 -3.74 42.85 7.05
C THR A 184 -3.01 44.11 6.64
N THR A 185 -3.46 45.27 7.13
CA THR A 185 -2.79 46.55 6.94
C THR A 185 -1.72 46.85 8.01
N TYR A 186 -1.45 45.87 8.88
CA TYR A 186 -0.40 46.03 9.91
C TYR A 186 0.95 45.62 9.34
N LEU A 187 1.82 46.63 9.15
CA LEU A 187 3.25 46.45 9.01
C LEU A 187 3.80 46.36 10.44
N TYR A 188 4.49 45.29 10.76
CA TYR A 188 5.32 45.21 11.97
C TYR A 188 6.64 45.85 11.63
N ASP A 189 6.97 46.95 12.37
CA ASP A 189 8.30 47.55 12.39
C ASP A 189 9.28 46.71 13.22
#